data_e8f5eefb9aedf5a79e23c941d42f4e82
#
_entry.id   e8f5eefb9aedf5a79e23c941d42f4e82
#
_cell.length_a   1.000
_cell.length_b   1.000
_cell.length_c   1.000
_cell.angle_alpha   90.00
_cell.angle_beta   90.00
_cell.angle_gamma   90.00
#
_symmetry.space_group_name_H-M   'P 1'
#
loop_
_entity.id
_entity.type
_entity.pdbx_description
1 polymer ?
#
loop_
_entity_poly.entity_id
_entity_poly.type
_entity_poly.pdbx_seq_one_letter_code
_entity_poly.pdbx_strand_id
1 'polypeptide(L)'
;MKGKQDQPKSYRLKALAKFGLYIAVKFRYLWLILLAVVIVALCLRRCRDEWQSGEGLHVSSNKQIDVSPEEIRKIKDIGQWEFLAIRTEELAELDEKALLGDKQLAQIYTGTVRLGIDMKKAPDDWFTAKGDTAVLYLPTVGLLDNNFIDEAQTKAFYEKGTWRPEDKNKLYAIAHRKMLARCLTVENLRAARQQATAQFSQIFFAFGYKYVIINYGSTTQNVK
;
A
#
# COMPACT_ATOMS: atom_id res chain seq x y z
N MET A 1 86.49 54.64 40.59
CA MET A 1 85.90 55.14 39.36
C MET A 1 85.22 53.93 38.63
N LYS A 2 83.96 53.88 38.66
CA LYS A 2 83.17 52.77 38.11
C LYS A 2 82.57 53.14 36.75
N GLY A 3 83.00 52.46 35.68
CA GLY A 3 82.43 52.62 34.37
C GLY A 3 81.05 51.92 34.30
N LYS A 4 80.02 52.65 33.81
CA LYS A 4 78.66 52.22 33.62
C LYS A 4 78.60 51.62 32.22
N GLN A 5 78.40 50.32 32.14
CA GLN A 5 78.25 49.59 30.86
C GLN A 5 76.85 49.84 30.29
N ASP A 6 76.74 50.52 29.14
CA ASP A 6 75.56 50.71 28.36
C ASP A 6 75.20 49.40 27.62
N GLN A 7 74.12 48.80 28.02
CA GLN A 7 73.57 47.65 27.32
C GLN A 7 72.82 48.07 26.00
N PRO A 8 73.06 47.40 24.87
CA PRO A 8 72.60 47.87 23.60
C PRO A 8 71.10 47.76 23.44
N LYS A 9 70.48 48.88 23.06
CA LYS A 9 69.03 49.04 22.75
C LYS A 9 68.44 48.09 21.75
N SER A 10 69.23 47.22 21.11
CA SER A 10 68.83 46.35 19.99
C SER A 10 67.92 45.14 20.42
N TYR A 11 68.05 44.67 21.66
CA TYR A 11 67.22 43.53 22.10
C TYR A 11 65.80 43.88 22.44
N ARG A 12 65.54 45.09 22.87
CA ARG A 12 64.19 45.58 23.17
C ARG A 12 63.35 45.78 21.83
N LEU A 13 64.01 46.30 20.78
CA LEU A 13 63.35 46.46 19.46
C LEU A 13 62.98 45.11 18.83
N LYS A 14 63.90 44.12 18.95
CA LYS A 14 63.61 42.77 18.41
C LYS A 14 62.52 42.03 19.18
N ALA A 15 62.44 42.22 20.50
CA ALA A 15 61.38 41.67 21.35
C ALA A 15 59.98 42.30 21.01
N LEU A 16 59.95 43.62 20.86
CA LEU A 16 58.72 44.35 20.49
C LEU A 16 58.22 44.00 19.09
N ALA A 17 59.15 43.82 18.08
CA ALA A 17 58.81 43.41 16.77
C ALA A 17 58.23 41.96 16.72
N LYS A 18 58.83 41.02 17.49
CA LYS A 18 58.27 39.66 17.61
C LYS A 18 56.91 39.63 18.31
N PHE A 19 56.72 40.47 19.34
CA PHE A 19 55.42 40.57 20.01
C PHE A 19 54.36 41.20 19.15
N GLY A 20 54.68 42.23 18.35
CA GLY A 20 53.78 42.81 17.38
C GLY A 20 53.39 41.84 16.25
N LEU A 21 54.36 41.04 15.78
CA LEU A 21 54.09 40.01 14.75
C LEU A 21 53.20 38.91 15.29
N TYR A 22 53.43 38.49 16.55
CA TYR A 22 52.59 37.46 17.23
C TYR A 22 51.14 37.94 17.42
N ILE A 23 50.93 39.18 17.80
CA ILE A 23 49.63 39.80 17.95
C ILE A 23 48.94 39.91 16.57
N ALA A 24 49.69 40.38 15.53
CA ALA A 24 49.12 40.48 14.17
C ALA A 24 48.68 39.13 13.57
N VAL A 25 49.45 38.06 13.83
CA VAL A 25 49.14 36.73 13.36
C VAL A 25 47.89 36.19 14.13
N LYS A 26 47.81 36.36 15.46
CA LYS A 26 46.62 35.98 16.24
C LYS A 26 45.37 36.79 15.82
N PHE A 27 45.52 38.07 15.54
CA PHE A 27 44.45 38.95 15.11
C PHE A 27 43.91 38.51 13.73
N ARG A 28 44.81 38.04 12.85
CA ARG A 28 44.44 37.49 11.52
C ARG A 28 43.66 36.18 11.64
N TYR A 29 44.03 35.28 12.58
CA TYR A 29 43.28 34.06 12.87
C TYR A 29 41.93 34.37 13.53
N LEU A 30 41.86 35.33 14.42
CA LEU A 30 40.62 35.78 15.03
C LEU A 30 39.63 36.30 13.97
N TRP A 31 40.14 37.04 12.99
CA TRP A 31 39.35 37.56 11.85
C TRP A 31 38.84 36.43 10.92
N LEU A 32 39.66 35.42 10.69
CA LEU A 32 39.27 34.23 9.89
C LEU A 32 38.19 33.40 10.61
N ILE A 33 38.30 33.27 11.95
CA ILE A 33 37.29 32.57 12.74
C ILE A 33 35.98 33.36 12.72
N LEU A 34 36.04 34.67 12.85
CA LEU A 34 34.84 35.54 12.79
C LEU A 34 34.17 35.46 11.42
N LEU A 35 34.97 35.47 10.35
CA LEU A 35 34.49 35.31 9.00
C LEU A 35 33.83 33.92 8.77
N ALA A 36 34.44 32.85 9.30
CA ALA A 36 33.87 31.51 9.24
C ALA A 36 32.53 31.41 9.98
N VAL A 37 32.44 32.03 11.18
CA VAL A 37 31.16 32.06 11.94
C VAL A 37 30.08 32.83 11.19
N VAL A 38 30.43 33.94 10.52
CA VAL A 38 29.46 34.70 9.69
C VAL A 38 29.00 33.87 8.52
N ILE A 39 29.92 33.15 7.84
CA ILE A 39 29.55 32.28 6.71
C ILE A 39 28.62 31.17 7.19
N VAL A 40 28.94 30.50 8.30
CA VAL A 40 28.08 29.44 8.88
C VAL A 40 26.72 30.01 9.27
N ALA A 41 26.70 31.20 9.91
CA ALA A 41 25.44 31.86 10.26
C ALA A 41 24.58 32.22 9.02
N LEU A 42 25.21 32.67 7.92
CA LEU A 42 24.55 32.95 6.66
C LEU A 42 24.04 31.65 5.98
N CYS A 43 24.82 30.58 6.01
CA CYS A 43 24.39 29.27 5.52
C CYS A 43 23.21 28.73 6.33
N LEU A 44 23.27 28.82 7.65
CA LEU A 44 22.17 28.40 8.53
C LEU A 44 20.90 29.24 8.33
N ARG A 45 21.04 30.54 8.09
CA ARG A 45 19.91 31.41 7.71
C ARG A 45 19.32 30.97 6.37
N ARG A 46 20.15 30.74 5.38
CA ARG A 46 19.72 30.33 4.05
C ARG A 46 19.04 28.96 4.08
N CYS A 47 19.60 27.98 4.81
CA CYS A 47 18.95 26.69 5.03
C CYS A 47 17.63 26.80 5.79
N ARG A 48 17.52 27.76 6.73
CA ARG A 48 16.26 27.98 7.45
C ARG A 48 15.21 28.66 6.58
N ASP A 49 15.62 29.56 5.70
CA ASP A 49 14.70 30.22 4.74
C ASP A 49 14.25 29.23 3.65
N GLU A 50 15.10 28.30 3.21
CA GLU A 50 14.69 27.21 2.31
C GLU A 50 13.80 26.17 3.00
N TRP A 51 13.97 25.96 4.30
CA TRP A 51 13.08 25.09 5.08
C TRP A 51 11.74 25.76 5.42
N GLN A 52 11.67 27.07 5.41
CA GLN A 52 10.41 27.82 5.56
C GLN A 52 9.74 28.15 4.22
N SER A 53 10.49 28.14 3.12
CA SER A 53 9.98 28.21 1.76
C SER A 53 9.88 26.84 1.08
N GLY A 54 10.07 25.73 1.85
CA GLY A 54 9.54 24.45 1.44
C GLY A 54 8.07 24.74 1.13
N GLU A 55 7.71 24.60 -0.15
CA GLU A 55 6.35 24.35 -0.57
C GLU A 55 5.88 23.12 0.22
N GLY A 56 5.58 23.35 1.50
CA GLY A 56 4.68 22.49 2.21
C GLY A 56 3.51 22.45 1.27
N LEU A 57 3.19 21.26 0.76
CA LEU A 57 1.87 20.99 0.28
C LEU A 57 0.96 21.68 1.28
N HIS A 58 0.54 22.91 0.96
CA HIS A 58 -0.63 23.50 1.53
C HIS A 58 -1.72 22.50 1.14
N VAL A 59 -1.87 21.47 1.95
CA VAL A 59 -3.16 20.85 2.13
C VAL A 59 -3.99 21.98 2.73
N SER A 60 -4.40 22.87 1.83
CA SER A 60 -5.56 23.69 2.05
C SER A 60 -6.60 22.65 2.42
N SER A 61 -6.92 22.60 3.70
CA SER A 61 -8.12 21.95 4.18
C SER A 61 -9.26 22.75 3.56
N ASN A 62 -9.45 22.51 2.26
CA ASN A 62 -10.61 22.98 1.56
C ASN A 62 -11.76 22.22 2.22
N LYS A 63 -12.52 22.92 3.05
CA LYS A 63 -13.73 22.38 3.71
C LYS A 63 -14.82 22.05 2.69
N GLN A 64 -14.57 22.24 1.42
CA GLN A 64 -15.42 21.82 0.32
C GLN A 64 -15.00 20.43 -0.12
N ILE A 65 -15.89 19.49 0.09
CA ILE A 65 -15.83 18.14 -0.47
C ILE A 65 -16.02 18.31 -1.97
N ASP A 66 -14.93 18.22 -2.73
CA ASP A 66 -14.93 18.42 -4.19
C ASP A 66 -14.51 17.11 -4.87
N VAL A 67 -15.32 16.08 -4.66
CA VAL A 67 -15.14 14.82 -5.39
C VAL A 67 -15.75 14.98 -6.77
N SER A 68 -14.91 14.98 -7.78
CA SER A 68 -15.35 15.12 -9.16
C SER A 68 -16.10 13.86 -9.64
N PRO A 69 -17.10 14.01 -10.54
CA PRO A 69 -17.77 12.86 -11.17
C PRO A 69 -16.78 11.91 -11.85
N GLU A 70 -15.64 12.41 -12.28
CA GLU A 70 -14.57 11.65 -12.92
C GLU A 70 -13.88 10.70 -11.93
N GLU A 71 -13.60 11.15 -10.69
CA GLU A 71 -13.00 10.31 -9.65
C GLU A 71 -13.95 9.19 -9.23
N ILE A 72 -15.24 9.48 -9.10
CA ILE A 72 -16.26 8.47 -8.81
C ILE A 72 -16.35 7.43 -9.94
N ARG A 73 -16.25 7.88 -11.20
CA ARG A 73 -16.21 6.98 -12.35
C ARG A 73 -14.98 6.08 -12.33
N LYS A 74 -13.79 6.64 -12.05
CA LYS A 74 -12.55 5.88 -11.97
C LYS A 74 -12.60 4.78 -10.93
N ILE A 75 -13.25 4.98 -9.79
CA ILE A 75 -13.45 3.94 -8.77
C ILE A 75 -14.29 2.78 -9.35
N LYS A 76 -15.34 3.08 -10.11
CA LYS A 76 -16.18 2.07 -10.79
C LYS A 76 -15.39 1.35 -11.89
N ASP A 77 -14.55 2.08 -12.63
CA ASP A 77 -13.77 1.56 -13.77
C ASP A 77 -12.64 0.59 -13.35
N ILE A 78 -12.22 0.60 -12.07
CA ILE A 78 -11.32 -0.43 -11.51
C ILE A 78 -11.92 -1.83 -11.72
N GLY A 79 -13.25 -1.93 -11.69
CA GLY A 79 -13.99 -3.13 -11.95
C GLY A 79 -14.03 -4.05 -10.73
N GLN A 80 -13.07 -4.96 -10.58
CA GLN A 80 -13.07 -5.91 -9.48
C GLN A 80 -12.19 -5.44 -8.32
N TRP A 81 -12.76 -5.48 -7.10
CA TRP A 81 -12.08 -5.18 -5.84
C TRP A 81 -12.02 -6.45 -5.01
N GLU A 82 -10.80 -6.99 -4.83
CA GLU A 82 -10.53 -8.15 -4.00
C GLU A 82 -10.33 -7.71 -2.54
N PHE A 83 -11.03 -8.38 -1.61
CA PHE A 83 -10.95 -8.10 -0.18
C PHE A 83 -10.47 -9.30 0.63
N LEU A 84 -10.57 -10.50 0.09
CA LEU A 84 -10.08 -11.72 0.71
C LEU A 84 -9.66 -12.73 -0.35
N ALA A 85 -8.42 -13.20 -0.28
CA ALA A 85 -7.91 -14.30 -1.07
C ALA A 85 -7.60 -15.50 -0.17
N ILE A 86 -8.14 -16.66 -0.52
CA ILE A 86 -7.99 -17.90 0.25
C ILE A 86 -7.31 -18.92 -0.64
N ARG A 87 -6.03 -19.18 -0.36
CA ARG A 87 -5.33 -20.30 -0.99
C ARG A 87 -5.75 -21.60 -0.33
N THR A 88 -6.12 -22.59 -1.14
CA THR A 88 -6.60 -23.88 -0.66
C THR A 88 -6.11 -25.01 -1.55
N GLU A 89 -5.99 -26.17 -0.97
CA GLU A 89 -5.68 -27.44 -1.66
C GLU A 89 -6.78 -28.44 -1.35
N GLU A 90 -7.12 -29.25 -2.33
CA GLU A 90 -8.15 -30.29 -2.19
C GLU A 90 -7.71 -31.57 -2.87
N LEU A 91 -7.79 -32.67 -2.14
CA LEU A 91 -7.67 -34.02 -2.72
C LEU A 91 -9.03 -34.43 -3.25
N ALA A 92 -9.09 -34.67 -4.56
CA ALA A 92 -10.24 -35.26 -5.20
C ALA A 92 -9.92 -36.70 -5.62
N GLU A 93 -10.88 -37.56 -5.39
CA GLU A 93 -10.77 -38.99 -5.66
C GLU A 93 -11.96 -39.50 -6.48
N LEU A 94 -11.67 -40.42 -7.38
CA LEU A 94 -12.67 -41.12 -8.19
C LEU A 94 -12.34 -42.61 -8.18
N ASP A 95 -13.30 -43.39 -7.68
CA ASP A 95 -13.20 -44.85 -7.62
C ASP A 95 -14.22 -45.47 -8.61
N GLU A 96 -13.78 -46.36 -9.43
CA GLU A 96 -14.63 -47.12 -10.37
C GLU A 96 -14.40 -48.62 -10.15
N LYS A 97 -15.46 -49.29 -9.71
CA LYS A 97 -15.44 -50.77 -9.57
C LYS A 97 -15.74 -51.40 -10.90
N ALA A 98 -14.84 -52.28 -11.36
CA ALA A 98 -14.99 -53.02 -12.60
C ALA A 98 -14.78 -54.52 -12.37
N LEU A 99 -15.40 -55.34 -13.22
CA LEU A 99 -15.28 -56.81 -13.12
C LEU A 99 -13.88 -57.33 -13.29
N LEU A 100 -12.99 -56.56 -13.93
CA LEU A 100 -11.59 -56.93 -14.21
C LEU A 100 -10.56 -56.18 -13.34
N GLY A 101 -11.01 -55.60 -12.23
CA GLY A 101 -10.18 -54.85 -11.28
C GLY A 101 -10.65 -53.42 -11.05
N ASP A 102 -10.51 -52.95 -9.83
CA ASP A 102 -10.88 -51.61 -9.44
C ASP A 102 -9.93 -50.57 -9.99
N LYS A 103 -10.45 -49.46 -10.50
CA LYS A 103 -9.69 -48.31 -10.94
C LYS A 103 -9.80 -47.21 -9.88
N GLN A 104 -8.72 -46.49 -9.62
CA GLN A 104 -8.67 -45.40 -8.67
C GLN A 104 -7.86 -44.26 -9.26
N LEU A 105 -8.38 -43.04 -9.14
CA LEU A 105 -7.71 -41.80 -9.54
C LEU A 105 -7.84 -40.80 -8.43
N ALA A 106 -6.70 -40.31 -7.96
CA ALA A 106 -6.63 -39.26 -6.95
C ALA A 106 -5.68 -38.15 -7.39
N GLN A 107 -6.12 -36.93 -7.32
CA GLN A 107 -5.31 -35.75 -7.67
C GLN A 107 -5.47 -34.66 -6.62
N ILE A 108 -4.38 -33.93 -6.36
CA ILE A 108 -4.37 -32.73 -5.51
C ILE A 108 -4.49 -31.52 -6.40
N TYR A 109 -5.54 -30.76 -6.18
CA TYR A 109 -5.81 -29.49 -6.84
C TYR A 109 -5.47 -28.35 -5.92
N THR A 110 -4.72 -27.36 -6.42
CA THR A 110 -4.40 -26.13 -5.70
C THR A 110 -5.10 -24.97 -6.37
N GLY A 111 -5.57 -24.00 -5.58
CA GLY A 111 -6.23 -22.83 -6.13
C GLY A 111 -6.32 -21.68 -5.13
N THR A 112 -6.72 -20.51 -5.64
CA THR A 112 -6.93 -19.31 -4.82
C THR A 112 -8.31 -18.75 -5.07
N VAL A 113 -9.20 -18.94 -4.10
CA VAL A 113 -10.57 -18.38 -4.12
C VAL A 113 -10.50 -16.92 -3.71
N ARG A 114 -10.95 -16.03 -4.60
CA ARG A 114 -10.94 -14.58 -4.40
C ARG A 114 -12.36 -14.07 -4.14
N LEU A 115 -12.54 -13.42 -2.99
CA LEU A 115 -13.81 -12.83 -2.58
C LEU A 115 -13.71 -11.30 -2.64
N GLY A 116 -14.71 -10.68 -3.22
CA GLY A 116 -14.69 -9.24 -3.43
C GLY A 116 -15.99 -8.69 -4.02
N ILE A 117 -15.89 -7.50 -4.58
CA ILE A 117 -16.98 -6.78 -5.22
C ILE A 117 -16.63 -6.54 -6.70
N ASP A 118 -17.56 -6.86 -7.57
CA ASP A 118 -17.48 -6.49 -8.97
C ASP A 118 -18.27 -5.18 -9.21
N MET A 119 -17.53 -4.07 -9.28
CA MET A 119 -18.10 -2.73 -9.46
C MET A 119 -18.79 -2.54 -10.82
N LYS A 120 -18.54 -3.41 -11.81
CA LYS A 120 -19.30 -3.40 -13.06
C LYS A 120 -20.77 -3.72 -12.84
N LYS A 121 -21.10 -4.40 -11.75
CA LYS A 121 -22.48 -4.71 -11.33
C LYS A 121 -23.11 -3.62 -10.46
N ALA A 122 -22.36 -2.59 -10.11
CA ALA A 122 -22.88 -1.46 -9.34
C ALA A 122 -23.83 -0.62 -10.21
N PRO A 123 -24.92 -0.09 -9.65
CA PRO A 123 -25.81 0.82 -10.36
C PRO A 123 -25.05 2.09 -10.77
N ASP A 124 -25.60 2.88 -11.68
CA ASP A 124 -24.92 4.11 -12.12
C ASP A 124 -24.90 5.18 -11.02
N ASP A 125 -25.90 5.17 -10.17
CA ASP A 125 -26.05 6.01 -8.98
C ASP A 125 -25.49 5.34 -7.71
N TRP A 126 -24.47 4.48 -7.84
CA TRP A 126 -23.86 3.77 -6.72
C TRP A 126 -23.29 4.68 -5.62
N PHE A 127 -23.07 5.95 -5.93
CA PHE A 127 -22.61 6.98 -5.03
C PHE A 127 -23.57 8.18 -5.05
N THR A 128 -23.92 8.68 -3.85
CA THR A 128 -24.69 9.90 -3.67
C THR A 128 -24.12 10.70 -2.49
N ALA A 129 -23.91 12.01 -2.69
CA ALA A 129 -23.48 12.92 -1.64
C ALA A 129 -24.68 13.64 -1.01
N LYS A 130 -24.73 13.69 0.32
CA LYS A 130 -25.71 14.46 1.10
C LYS A 130 -24.98 15.27 2.17
N GLY A 131 -24.60 16.52 1.83
CA GLY A 131 -23.74 17.35 2.69
C GLY A 131 -22.43 16.62 3.02
N ASP A 132 -22.12 16.46 4.30
CA ASP A 132 -20.88 15.80 4.77
C ASP A 132 -20.98 14.25 4.75
N THR A 133 -22.04 13.67 4.17
CA THR A 133 -22.29 12.24 4.16
C THR A 133 -22.19 11.65 2.76
N ALA A 134 -21.34 10.65 2.56
CA ALA A 134 -21.31 9.79 1.39
C ALA A 134 -22.25 8.58 1.58
N VAL A 135 -23.13 8.33 0.64
CA VAL A 135 -24.00 7.14 0.61
C VAL A 135 -23.61 6.29 -0.57
N LEU A 136 -23.20 5.05 -0.29
CA LEU A 136 -22.72 4.09 -1.29
C LEU A 136 -23.72 2.94 -1.44
N TYR A 137 -24.00 2.55 -2.66
CA TYR A 137 -24.78 1.36 -3.02
C TYR A 137 -23.85 0.40 -3.74
N LEU A 138 -23.28 -0.55 -3.01
CA LEU A 138 -22.30 -1.50 -3.51
C LEU A 138 -22.95 -2.84 -3.85
N PRO A 139 -22.48 -3.56 -4.87
CA PRO A 139 -22.85 -4.94 -5.08
C PRO A 139 -22.50 -5.80 -3.87
N THR A 140 -23.18 -6.94 -3.74
CA THR A 140 -22.84 -7.91 -2.68
C THR A 140 -21.45 -8.46 -2.88
N VAL A 141 -20.75 -8.67 -1.76
CA VAL A 141 -19.47 -9.39 -1.77
C VAL A 141 -19.72 -10.85 -2.17
N GLY A 142 -18.93 -11.34 -3.09
CA GLY A 142 -19.04 -12.71 -3.59
C GLY A 142 -17.76 -13.20 -4.24
N LEU A 143 -17.85 -14.34 -4.91
CA LEU A 143 -16.76 -14.90 -5.69
C LEU A 143 -16.49 -14.02 -6.92
N LEU A 144 -15.22 -13.63 -7.10
CA LEU A 144 -14.81 -12.80 -8.23
C LEU A 144 -14.54 -13.60 -9.50
N ASP A 145 -14.02 -14.83 -9.36
CA ASP A 145 -13.63 -15.68 -10.47
C ASP A 145 -13.98 -17.15 -10.20
N ASN A 146 -14.63 -17.80 -11.16
CA ASN A 146 -14.93 -19.22 -11.10
C ASN A 146 -13.71 -20.11 -11.46
N ASN A 147 -12.73 -19.57 -12.17
CA ASN A 147 -11.53 -20.30 -12.60
C ASN A 147 -10.39 -20.09 -11.59
N PHE A 148 -10.63 -20.46 -10.35
CA PHE A 148 -9.69 -20.26 -9.24
C PHE A 148 -8.70 -21.42 -9.04
N ILE A 149 -8.90 -22.58 -9.71
CA ILE A 149 -7.99 -23.71 -9.66
C ILE A 149 -6.82 -23.47 -10.61
N ASP A 150 -5.61 -23.60 -10.10
CA ASP A 150 -4.38 -23.54 -10.90
C ASP A 150 -4.06 -24.95 -11.43
N GLU A 151 -4.42 -25.21 -12.68
CA GLU A 151 -4.20 -26.51 -13.31
C GLU A 151 -2.71 -26.86 -13.42
N ALA A 152 -1.84 -25.84 -13.54
CA ALA A 152 -0.39 -26.07 -13.60
C ALA A 152 0.20 -26.58 -12.27
N GLN A 153 -0.47 -26.33 -11.15
CA GLN A 153 -0.10 -26.82 -9.83
C GLN A 153 -0.83 -28.10 -9.42
N THR A 154 -1.68 -28.65 -10.30
CA THR A 154 -2.36 -29.93 -10.06
C THR A 154 -1.35 -31.09 -10.07
N LYS A 155 -1.38 -31.91 -9.03
CA LYS A 155 -0.46 -33.04 -8.85
C LYS A 155 -1.21 -34.36 -8.86
N ALA A 156 -0.73 -35.31 -9.65
CA ALA A 156 -1.20 -36.68 -9.53
C ALA A 156 -0.77 -37.23 -8.16
N PHE A 157 -1.73 -37.73 -7.40
CA PHE A 157 -1.48 -38.36 -6.10
C PHE A 157 -1.42 -39.87 -6.24
N TYR A 158 -2.42 -40.46 -6.92
CA TYR A 158 -2.50 -41.89 -7.19
C TYR A 158 -3.30 -42.12 -8.46
N GLU A 159 -2.82 -43.06 -9.31
CA GLU A 159 -3.53 -43.44 -10.54
C GLU A 159 -3.36 -44.96 -10.73
N LYS A 160 -4.49 -45.68 -10.80
CA LYS A 160 -4.58 -47.09 -11.10
C LYS A 160 -5.63 -47.32 -12.17
N GLY A 161 -5.25 -47.98 -13.24
CA GLY A 161 -6.10 -48.23 -14.39
C GLY A 161 -5.96 -47.16 -15.48
N THR A 162 -6.79 -47.24 -16.52
CA THR A 162 -6.82 -46.25 -17.63
C THR A 162 -8.00 -45.33 -17.46
N TRP A 163 -7.76 -44.01 -17.50
CA TRP A 163 -8.74 -42.96 -17.30
C TRP A 163 -8.91 -42.15 -18.58
N ARG A 164 -10.16 -41.77 -18.87
CA ARG A 164 -10.51 -40.91 -19.98
C ARG A 164 -10.44 -39.42 -19.58
N PRO A 165 -10.31 -38.50 -20.55
CA PRO A 165 -10.36 -37.06 -20.26
C PRO A 165 -11.62 -36.64 -19.51
N GLU A 166 -12.77 -37.25 -19.82
CA GLU A 166 -14.05 -36.96 -19.15
C GLU A 166 -14.03 -37.30 -17.65
N ASP A 167 -13.30 -38.32 -17.25
CA ASP A 167 -13.16 -38.73 -15.85
C ASP A 167 -12.29 -37.73 -15.09
N LYS A 168 -11.24 -37.20 -15.73
CA LYS A 168 -10.43 -36.10 -15.18
C LYS A 168 -11.24 -34.82 -15.02
N ASN A 169 -12.14 -34.51 -15.97
CA ASN A 169 -13.05 -33.38 -15.85
C ASN A 169 -14.05 -33.56 -14.69
N LYS A 170 -14.53 -34.78 -14.44
CA LYS A 170 -15.36 -35.06 -13.25
C LYS A 170 -14.59 -34.84 -11.97
N LEU A 171 -13.33 -35.26 -11.92
CA LEU A 171 -12.46 -35.09 -10.76
C LEU A 171 -12.21 -33.61 -10.48
N TYR A 172 -11.92 -32.82 -11.52
CA TYR A 172 -11.82 -31.36 -11.43
C TYR A 172 -13.11 -30.73 -10.86
N ALA A 173 -14.28 -31.13 -11.36
CA ALA A 173 -15.55 -30.60 -10.86
C ALA A 173 -15.82 -30.97 -9.38
N ILE A 174 -15.35 -32.14 -8.93
CA ILE A 174 -15.43 -32.55 -7.53
C ILE A 174 -14.52 -31.64 -6.69
N ALA A 175 -13.28 -31.45 -7.08
CA ALA A 175 -12.33 -30.57 -6.41
C ALA A 175 -12.87 -29.15 -6.31
N HIS A 176 -13.30 -28.59 -7.44
CA HIS A 176 -13.87 -27.24 -7.55
C HIS A 176 -15.03 -27.01 -6.56
N ARG A 177 -15.99 -27.93 -6.53
CA ARG A 177 -17.13 -27.84 -5.62
C ARG A 177 -16.72 -27.93 -4.14
N LYS A 178 -15.79 -28.82 -3.80
CA LYS A 178 -15.30 -29.00 -2.43
C LYS A 178 -14.53 -27.75 -1.98
N MET A 179 -13.67 -27.18 -2.84
CA MET A 179 -12.91 -25.95 -2.56
C MET A 179 -13.85 -24.77 -2.36
N LEU A 180 -14.87 -24.62 -3.21
CA LEU A 180 -15.90 -23.58 -3.03
C LEU A 180 -16.63 -23.73 -1.71
N ALA A 181 -17.10 -24.93 -1.39
CA ALA A 181 -17.82 -25.18 -0.12
C ALA A 181 -16.98 -24.85 1.12
N ARG A 182 -15.65 -25.08 1.04
CA ARG A 182 -14.71 -24.74 2.11
C ARG A 182 -14.43 -23.26 2.21
N CYS A 183 -14.35 -22.55 1.12
CA CYS A 183 -13.92 -21.14 1.08
C CYS A 183 -15.08 -20.14 1.09
N LEU A 184 -16.23 -20.49 0.48
CA LEU A 184 -17.39 -19.61 0.39
C LEU A 184 -18.30 -19.76 1.61
N THR A 185 -17.72 -19.57 2.79
CA THR A 185 -18.44 -19.64 4.06
C THR A 185 -19.02 -18.28 4.47
N VAL A 186 -19.98 -18.30 5.37
CA VAL A 186 -20.58 -17.07 5.93
C VAL A 186 -19.52 -16.21 6.62
N GLU A 187 -18.55 -16.84 7.30
CA GLU A 187 -17.45 -16.18 8.01
C GLU A 187 -16.54 -15.47 7.04
N ASN A 188 -16.12 -16.14 5.97
CA ASN A 188 -15.24 -15.57 4.96
C ASN A 188 -15.91 -14.42 4.18
N LEU A 189 -17.18 -14.58 3.83
CA LEU A 189 -17.97 -13.50 3.20
C LEU A 189 -18.14 -12.31 4.15
N ARG A 190 -18.34 -12.56 5.44
CA ARG A 190 -18.41 -11.49 6.46
C ARG A 190 -17.07 -10.77 6.59
N ALA A 191 -15.95 -11.50 6.66
CA ALA A 191 -14.62 -10.93 6.72
C ALA A 191 -14.32 -10.06 5.49
N ALA A 192 -14.59 -10.57 4.29
CA ALA A 192 -14.41 -9.81 3.05
C ALA A 192 -15.30 -8.55 3.01
N ARG A 193 -16.55 -8.64 3.50
CA ARG A 193 -17.45 -7.49 3.61
C ARG A 193 -16.96 -6.44 4.61
N GLN A 194 -16.39 -6.85 5.73
CA GLN A 194 -15.80 -5.93 6.70
C GLN A 194 -14.61 -5.19 6.10
N GLN A 195 -13.74 -5.88 5.38
CA GLN A 195 -12.62 -5.26 4.66
C GLN A 195 -13.11 -4.29 3.57
N ALA A 196 -14.12 -4.66 2.81
CA ALA A 196 -14.75 -3.79 1.83
C ALA A 196 -15.28 -2.51 2.48
N THR A 197 -16.03 -2.65 3.58
CA THR A 197 -16.56 -1.51 4.33
C THR A 197 -15.46 -0.59 4.82
N ALA A 198 -14.39 -1.15 5.39
CA ALA A 198 -13.26 -0.37 5.89
C ALA A 198 -12.55 0.41 4.75
N GLN A 199 -12.23 -0.26 3.65
CA GLN A 199 -11.52 0.35 2.53
C GLN A 199 -12.34 1.44 1.84
N PHE A 200 -13.60 1.19 1.52
CA PHE A 200 -14.47 2.21 0.93
C PHE A 200 -14.67 3.38 1.89
N SER A 201 -14.85 3.13 3.19
CA SER A 201 -14.96 4.21 4.17
C SER A 201 -13.69 5.08 4.20
N GLN A 202 -12.50 4.47 4.19
CA GLN A 202 -11.23 5.20 4.17
C GLN A 202 -11.09 6.09 2.93
N ILE A 203 -11.47 5.58 1.75
CA ILE A 203 -11.43 6.34 0.50
C ILE A 203 -12.32 7.59 0.60
N PHE A 204 -13.55 7.44 1.08
CA PHE A 204 -14.49 8.57 1.16
C PHE A 204 -14.16 9.53 2.31
N PHE A 205 -13.56 9.05 3.41
CA PHE A 205 -12.98 9.93 4.42
C PHE A 205 -11.80 10.74 3.86
N ALA A 206 -10.96 10.14 3.01
CA ALA A 206 -9.88 10.86 2.34
C ALA A 206 -10.40 11.93 1.36
N PHE A 207 -11.59 11.74 0.78
CA PHE A 207 -12.28 12.76 -0.02
C PHE A 207 -12.91 13.85 0.82
N GLY A 208 -12.86 13.78 2.17
CA GLY A 208 -13.33 14.83 3.08
C GLY A 208 -14.72 14.60 3.65
N TYR A 209 -15.40 13.48 3.34
CA TYR A 209 -16.68 13.15 3.98
C TYR A 209 -16.48 12.81 5.45
N LYS A 210 -17.37 13.29 6.32
CA LYS A 210 -17.35 12.97 7.75
C LYS A 210 -18.07 11.66 8.07
N TYR A 211 -19.04 11.29 7.25
CA TYR A 211 -19.85 10.10 7.43
C TYR A 211 -19.91 9.31 6.12
N VAL A 212 -19.83 7.99 6.24
CA VAL A 212 -19.93 7.09 5.09
C VAL A 212 -20.98 6.03 5.42
N ILE A 213 -22.03 5.94 4.62
CA ILE A 213 -23.10 4.94 4.74
C ILE A 213 -22.93 3.98 3.56
N ILE A 214 -22.76 2.70 3.84
CA ILE A 214 -22.59 1.67 2.81
C ILE A 214 -23.76 0.69 2.85
N ASN A 215 -24.50 0.64 1.75
CA ASN A 215 -25.57 -0.30 1.52
C ASN A 215 -25.11 -1.37 0.55
N TYR A 216 -25.19 -2.63 0.97
CA TYR A 216 -24.94 -3.78 0.08
C TYR A 216 -26.26 -4.34 -0.37
N GLY A 217 -26.47 -4.39 -1.65
CA GLY A 217 -27.70 -4.92 -2.23
C GLY A 217 -27.43 -5.69 -3.51
N SER A 218 -28.27 -6.71 -3.78
CA SER A 218 -28.48 -7.14 -5.16
C SER A 218 -29.14 -5.99 -5.89
N THR A 219 -28.63 -5.63 -7.05
CA THR A 219 -29.33 -4.72 -7.99
C THR A 219 -30.70 -5.32 -8.26
N THR A 220 -31.72 -4.90 -7.53
CA THR A 220 -33.07 -5.15 -7.95
C THR A 220 -33.27 -4.24 -9.16
N GLN A 221 -33.08 -4.80 -10.33
CA GLN A 221 -33.52 -4.14 -11.55
C GLN A 221 -35.03 -3.91 -11.38
N ASN A 222 -35.41 -2.68 -11.09
CA ASN A 222 -36.78 -2.24 -11.35
C ASN A 222 -36.96 -2.28 -12.86
N VAL A 223 -37.40 -3.43 -13.35
CA VAL A 223 -38.00 -3.56 -14.68
C VAL A 223 -39.26 -2.70 -14.64
N LYS A 224 -39.19 -1.56 -15.29
CA LYS A 224 -40.35 -0.82 -15.78
C LYS A 224 -40.65 -1.25 -17.18
#